data_feac99c59bfaae5688d61a7b50152366
#
_entry.id   feac99c59bfaae5688d61a7b50152366
#
_cell.length_a   1.000
_cell.length_b   1.000
_cell.length_c   1.000
_cell.angle_alpha   90.00
_cell.angle_beta   90.00
_cell.angle_gamma   90.00
#
_symmetry.space_group_name_H-M   'P 1'
#
loop_
_entity.id
_entity.type
_entity.pdbx_description
1 polymer ?
#
loop_
_entity_poly.entity_id
_entity_poly.type
_entity_poly.pdbx_seq_one_letter_code
_entity_poly.pdbx_strand_id
1 'polypeptide(L)'
;MANRAYIVTQQPVVKSALAGTAEWARLACLHSNGSLWNNGTWVVRDVRNKPGTISNHARGLAMDLSYRWLNQKKLGKVDGRKASLAFIVKCLENADHLGIQLVICYASQRSWKCDRGTWQPLPSVEQGDWYHIEIDPHVANDPIIAKQRWQAVFGALPTPSTTEAIKPV
;
A
#
# COMPACT_ATOMS: atom_id res chain seq x y z
N MET A 1 -1.34 8.58 18.72
CA MET A 1 -1.04 9.39 17.50
C MET A 1 -2.12 10.45 17.32
N ALA A 2 -1.75 11.69 17.01
CA ALA A 2 -2.73 12.71 16.68
C ALA A 2 -3.39 12.37 15.34
N ASN A 3 -4.73 12.47 15.27
CA ASN A 3 -5.45 12.29 14.01
C ASN A 3 -5.14 13.49 13.10
N ARG A 4 -4.76 13.24 11.86
CA ARG A 4 -4.58 14.29 10.85
C ARG A 4 -5.75 14.32 9.88
N ALA A 5 -6.06 15.50 9.34
CA ALA A 5 -7.11 15.62 8.34
C ALA A 5 -6.80 14.77 7.09
N TYR A 6 -7.81 14.12 6.56
CA TYR A 6 -7.73 13.47 5.26
C TYR A 6 -7.65 14.56 4.17
N ILE A 7 -6.64 14.49 3.33
CA ILE A 7 -6.45 15.45 2.23
C ILE A 7 -7.32 15.02 1.05
N VAL A 8 -8.43 15.72 0.86
CA VAL A 8 -9.25 15.56 -0.35
C VAL A 8 -8.49 16.21 -1.51
N THR A 9 -8.02 15.40 -2.43
CA THR A 9 -7.22 15.89 -3.54
C THR A 9 -8.07 16.47 -4.64
N GLN A 10 -7.59 17.56 -5.25
CA GLN A 10 -8.06 18.11 -6.52
C GLN A 10 -7.22 17.60 -7.70
N GLN A 11 -6.31 16.65 -7.48
CA GLN A 11 -5.45 16.10 -8.52
C GLN A 11 -6.29 15.49 -9.64
N PRO A 12 -6.03 15.86 -10.92
CA PRO A 12 -6.74 15.30 -12.05
C PRO A 12 -6.42 13.81 -12.25
N VAL A 13 -7.15 13.16 -13.13
CA VAL A 13 -6.78 11.84 -13.62
C VAL A 13 -5.41 11.92 -14.30
N VAL A 14 -4.50 11.03 -13.89
CA VAL A 14 -3.14 10.94 -14.45
C VAL A 14 -3.06 9.88 -15.56
N LYS A 15 -2.03 9.96 -16.39
CA LYS A 15 -1.86 9.05 -17.54
C LYS A 15 -1.13 7.75 -17.18
N SER A 16 -0.51 7.70 -16.00
CA SER A 16 0.26 6.55 -15.49
C SER A 16 0.37 6.63 -13.97
N ALA A 17 0.91 5.58 -13.34
CA ALA A 17 1.24 5.61 -11.92
C ALA A 17 2.17 6.77 -11.59
N LEU A 18 1.93 7.47 -10.49
CA LEU A 18 2.84 8.48 -9.97
C LEU A 18 4.11 7.82 -9.42
N ALA A 19 5.25 8.46 -9.64
CA ALA A 19 6.55 7.91 -9.30
C ALA A 19 6.69 7.62 -7.78
N GLY A 20 6.19 8.50 -6.93
CA GLY A 20 6.18 8.30 -5.48
C GLY A 20 5.28 7.14 -5.05
N THR A 21 4.11 6.99 -5.67
CA THR A 21 3.20 5.85 -5.40
C THR A 21 3.83 4.53 -5.82
N ALA A 22 4.48 4.48 -6.98
CA ALA A 22 5.18 3.29 -7.45
C ALA A 22 6.34 2.92 -6.50
N GLU A 23 7.13 3.90 -6.07
CA GLU A 23 8.23 3.69 -5.12
C GLU A 23 7.72 3.27 -3.75
N TRP A 24 6.64 3.88 -3.25
CA TRP A 24 6.01 3.50 -2.01
C TRP A 24 5.56 2.03 -2.02
N ALA A 25 4.87 1.59 -3.08
CA ALA A 25 4.42 0.21 -3.24
C ALA A 25 5.61 -0.77 -3.31
N ARG A 26 6.68 -0.41 -4.03
CA ARG A 26 7.91 -1.19 -4.12
C ARG A 26 8.55 -1.39 -2.74
N LEU A 27 8.68 -0.31 -1.96
CA LEU A 27 9.25 -0.33 -0.63
C LEU A 27 8.38 -1.15 0.35
N ALA A 28 7.06 -1.02 0.28
CA ALA A 28 6.15 -1.83 1.07
C ALA A 28 6.33 -3.33 0.81
N CYS A 29 6.44 -3.74 -0.46
CA CYS A 29 6.69 -5.13 -0.81
C CYS A 29 8.03 -5.64 -0.26
N LEU A 30 9.10 -4.84 -0.35
CA LEU A 30 10.42 -5.21 0.15
C LEU A 30 10.47 -5.29 1.68
N HIS A 31 9.98 -4.26 2.39
CA HIS A 31 10.00 -4.24 3.85
C HIS A 31 9.00 -5.21 4.48
N SER A 32 8.00 -5.67 3.74
CA SER A 32 7.08 -6.72 4.19
C SER A 32 7.69 -8.13 4.20
N ASN A 33 8.97 -8.24 3.81
CA ASN A 33 9.69 -9.52 3.69
C ASN A 33 8.93 -10.54 2.82
N GLY A 34 8.41 -10.07 1.68
CA GLY A 34 7.67 -10.89 0.71
C GLY A 34 6.24 -11.28 1.11
N SER A 35 5.72 -10.75 2.22
CA SER A 35 4.33 -11.01 2.61
C SER A 35 3.31 -10.19 1.80
N LEU A 36 3.75 -9.15 1.09
CA LEU A 36 2.93 -8.33 0.21
C LEU A 36 3.44 -8.37 -1.23
N TRP A 37 2.50 -8.23 -2.14
CA TRP A 37 2.72 -8.14 -3.57
C TRP A 37 1.94 -6.95 -4.15
N ASN A 38 2.55 -6.20 -5.07
CA ASN A 38 1.87 -5.10 -5.75
C ASN A 38 0.91 -5.63 -6.83
N ASN A 39 -0.38 -5.44 -6.63
CA ASN A 39 -1.44 -5.77 -7.60
C ASN A 39 -1.78 -4.62 -8.56
N GLY A 40 -1.30 -3.41 -8.28
CA GLY A 40 -1.47 -2.26 -9.14
C GLY A 40 -1.50 -0.94 -8.37
N THR A 41 -0.90 0.08 -8.99
CA THR A 41 -0.82 1.44 -8.46
C THR A 41 -1.61 2.45 -9.30
N TRP A 42 -2.15 2.02 -10.44
CA TRP A 42 -2.86 2.91 -11.34
C TRP A 42 -3.86 2.15 -12.21
N VAL A 43 -5.05 2.69 -12.32
CA VAL A 43 -6.10 2.29 -13.25
C VAL A 43 -7.13 3.41 -13.36
N VAL A 44 -7.54 3.75 -14.58
CA VAL A 44 -8.60 4.74 -14.81
C VAL A 44 -9.96 4.07 -14.64
N ARG A 45 -10.61 4.37 -13.52
CA ARG A 45 -11.96 3.89 -13.21
C ARG A 45 -12.63 4.75 -12.16
N ASP A 46 -13.92 4.63 -12.03
CA ASP A 46 -14.68 5.13 -10.91
C ASP A 46 -14.45 4.29 -9.64
N VAL A 47 -14.79 4.85 -8.50
CA VAL A 47 -14.90 4.10 -7.24
C VAL A 47 -15.96 3.02 -7.43
N ARG A 48 -15.68 1.80 -6.99
CA ARG A 48 -16.63 0.67 -7.08
C ARG A 48 -17.95 1.06 -6.42
N ASN A 49 -19.05 0.76 -7.10
CA ASN A 49 -20.41 1.07 -6.67
C ASN A 49 -20.73 2.57 -6.50
N LYS A 50 -19.90 3.47 -7.08
CA LYS A 50 -20.13 4.92 -7.09
C LYS A 50 -19.84 5.52 -8.46
N PRO A 51 -20.70 5.29 -9.47
CA PRO A 51 -20.53 5.87 -10.80
C PRO A 51 -20.39 7.39 -10.74
N GLY A 52 -19.51 7.95 -11.56
CA GLY A 52 -19.21 9.38 -11.59
C GLY A 52 -18.23 9.85 -10.49
N THR A 53 -17.78 8.96 -9.61
CA THR A 53 -16.78 9.29 -8.59
C THR A 53 -15.42 8.70 -8.98
N ILE A 54 -14.51 9.53 -9.45
CA ILE A 54 -13.16 9.12 -9.89
C ILE A 54 -12.39 8.49 -8.72
N SER A 55 -11.86 7.28 -8.94
CA SER A 55 -11.03 6.56 -7.97
C SER A 55 -9.68 7.24 -7.74
N ASN A 56 -9.13 7.13 -6.54
CA ASN A 56 -7.77 7.58 -6.22
C ASN A 56 -6.69 6.77 -6.97
N HIS A 57 -6.97 5.55 -7.46
CA HIS A 57 -6.11 4.88 -8.43
C HIS A 57 -5.95 5.69 -9.73
N ALA A 58 -7.05 6.22 -10.27
CA ALA A 58 -7.02 7.03 -11.48
C ALA A 58 -6.26 8.36 -11.29
N ARG A 59 -6.16 8.81 -10.05
CA ARG A 59 -5.39 10.00 -9.65
C ARG A 59 -3.93 9.67 -9.27
N GLY A 60 -3.54 8.40 -9.31
CA GLY A 60 -2.21 7.91 -8.93
C GLY A 60 -1.91 7.93 -7.43
N LEU A 61 -2.93 8.09 -6.57
CA LEU A 61 -2.78 8.26 -5.12
C LEU A 61 -3.06 6.97 -4.33
N ALA A 62 -3.33 5.86 -5.01
CA ALA A 62 -3.69 4.61 -4.38
C ALA A 62 -2.96 3.42 -4.98
N MET A 63 -2.85 2.36 -4.20
CA MET A 63 -2.28 1.07 -4.59
C MET A 63 -3.06 -0.07 -3.96
N ASP A 64 -3.06 -1.22 -4.65
CA ASP A 64 -3.59 -2.47 -4.13
C ASP A 64 -2.42 -3.44 -3.85
N LEU A 65 -2.24 -3.84 -2.59
CA LEU A 65 -1.20 -4.76 -2.15
C LEU A 65 -1.81 -6.06 -1.65
N SER A 66 -1.54 -7.17 -2.34
CA SER A 66 -2.05 -8.49 -2.00
C SER A 66 -1.05 -9.31 -1.19
N TYR A 67 -1.54 -10.08 -0.25
CA TYR A 67 -0.77 -11.15 0.39
C TYR A 67 -0.91 -12.50 -0.36
N ARG A 68 -1.66 -12.55 -1.46
CA ARG A 68 -1.81 -13.69 -2.38
C ARG A 68 -2.11 -15.02 -1.68
N TRP A 69 -2.92 -14.97 -0.66
CA TRP A 69 -3.29 -16.15 0.11
C TRP A 69 -3.80 -17.32 -0.77
N LEU A 70 -4.68 -17.03 -1.73
CA LEU A 70 -5.24 -18.06 -2.61
C LEU A 70 -4.16 -18.77 -3.47
N ASN A 71 -3.20 -17.98 -4.00
CA ASN A 71 -2.11 -18.53 -4.79
C ASN A 71 -1.09 -19.27 -3.93
N GLN A 72 -0.79 -18.77 -2.75
CA GLN A 72 0.14 -19.42 -1.81
C GLN A 72 -0.44 -20.75 -1.29
N LYS A 73 -1.73 -20.80 -1.00
CA LYS A 73 -2.42 -22.03 -0.60
C LYS A 73 -2.35 -23.11 -1.70
N LYS A 74 -2.56 -22.72 -2.97
CA LYS A 74 -2.44 -23.64 -4.12
C LYS A 74 -1.02 -24.18 -4.28
N LEU A 75 0.00 -23.41 -3.91
CA LEU A 75 1.41 -23.77 -3.98
C LEU A 75 1.92 -24.47 -2.71
N GLY A 76 1.05 -24.77 -1.74
CA GLY A 76 1.44 -25.36 -0.45
C GLY A 76 2.25 -24.44 0.45
N LYS A 77 2.23 -23.13 0.20
CA LYS A 77 2.95 -22.13 0.99
C LYS A 77 2.10 -21.61 2.15
N VAL A 78 2.78 -21.05 3.15
CA VAL A 78 2.14 -20.45 4.33
C VAL A 78 1.30 -19.24 3.91
N ASP A 79 0.11 -19.11 4.51
CA ASP A 79 -0.76 -17.94 4.36
C ASP A 79 -0.05 -16.67 4.87
N GLY A 80 0.20 -15.72 3.97
CA GLY A 80 0.83 -14.44 4.30
C GLY A 80 -0.06 -13.45 5.06
N ARG A 81 -1.33 -13.79 5.32
CA ARG A 81 -2.32 -12.89 5.92
C ARG A 81 -1.86 -12.34 7.26
N LYS A 82 -1.41 -13.22 8.17
CA LYS A 82 -0.97 -12.81 9.51
C LYS A 82 0.26 -11.90 9.44
N ALA A 83 1.24 -12.27 8.64
CA ALA A 83 2.48 -11.49 8.48
C ALA A 83 2.21 -10.14 7.82
N SER A 84 1.40 -10.10 6.75
CA SER A 84 1.02 -8.86 6.08
C SER A 84 0.20 -7.94 6.97
N LEU A 85 -0.73 -8.48 7.77
CA LEU A 85 -1.51 -7.68 8.71
C LEU A 85 -0.62 -7.05 9.79
N ALA A 86 0.32 -7.80 10.37
CA ALA A 86 1.28 -7.28 11.34
C ALA A 86 2.13 -6.15 10.73
N PHE A 87 2.56 -6.31 9.47
CA PHE A 87 3.29 -5.28 8.75
C PHE A 87 2.43 -4.03 8.49
N ILE A 88 1.18 -4.18 8.04
CA ILE A 88 0.25 -3.07 7.83
C ILE A 88 -0.02 -2.32 9.15
N VAL A 89 -0.19 -3.02 10.27
CA VAL A 89 -0.35 -2.38 11.59
C VAL A 89 0.88 -1.52 11.91
N LYS A 90 2.10 -2.03 11.69
CA LYS A 90 3.33 -1.25 11.87
C LYS A 90 3.39 -0.02 10.96
N CYS A 91 2.93 -0.14 9.72
CA CYS A 91 2.80 1.02 8.82
C CYS A 91 1.80 2.05 9.37
N LEU A 92 0.67 1.61 9.93
CA LEU A 92 -0.35 2.50 10.49
C LEU A 92 0.12 3.20 11.76
N GLU A 93 0.96 2.57 12.58
CA GLU A 93 1.62 3.22 13.73
C GLU A 93 2.50 4.40 13.29
N ASN A 94 2.94 4.40 12.03
CA ASN A 94 3.77 5.43 11.40
C ASN A 94 3.06 6.11 10.23
N ALA A 95 1.72 6.14 10.22
CA ALA A 95 0.92 6.59 9.09
C ALA A 95 1.24 8.03 8.67
N ASP A 96 1.50 8.93 9.62
CA ASP A 96 1.84 10.33 9.32
C ASP A 96 3.19 10.44 8.62
N HIS A 97 4.19 9.68 9.06
CA HIS A 97 5.50 9.63 8.39
C HIS A 97 5.40 9.03 6.99
N LEU A 98 4.66 7.93 6.85
CA LEU A 98 4.49 7.25 5.55
C LEU A 98 3.50 7.93 4.62
N GLY A 99 2.77 8.94 5.09
CA GLY A 99 1.75 9.65 4.32
C GLY A 99 0.48 8.84 4.08
N ILE A 100 0.21 7.80 4.87
CA ILE A 100 -0.97 6.96 4.68
C ILE A 100 -2.23 7.72 5.07
N GLN A 101 -3.21 7.78 4.18
CA GLN A 101 -4.49 8.43 4.41
C GLN A 101 -5.63 7.44 4.68
N LEU A 102 -5.65 6.33 3.95
CA LEU A 102 -6.69 5.30 4.04
C LEU A 102 -6.05 3.92 3.84
N VAL A 103 -6.51 2.96 4.61
CA VAL A 103 -6.28 1.54 4.34
C VAL A 103 -7.62 0.81 4.41
N ILE A 104 -7.95 0.03 3.38
CA ILE A 104 -9.06 -0.91 3.37
C ILE A 104 -8.48 -2.33 3.38
N CYS A 105 -8.84 -3.12 4.38
CA CYS A 105 -8.55 -4.54 4.43
C CYS A 105 -9.76 -5.31 3.90
N TYR A 106 -9.64 -5.87 2.70
CA TYR A 106 -10.74 -6.61 2.07
C TYR A 106 -11.02 -7.96 2.75
N ALA A 107 -10.01 -8.57 3.38
CA ALA A 107 -10.20 -9.81 4.11
C ALA A 107 -11.10 -9.66 5.34
N SER A 108 -10.99 -8.56 6.05
CA SER A 108 -11.76 -8.27 7.26
C SER A 108 -12.92 -7.31 7.02
N GLN A 109 -13.09 -6.80 5.79
CA GLN A 109 -14.09 -5.78 5.43
C GLN A 109 -14.07 -4.59 6.41
N ARG A 110 -12.88 -4.04 6.65
CA ARG A 110 -12.65 -2.90 7.54
C ARG A 110 -11.81 -1.83 6.87
N SER A 111 -11.99 -0.60 7.30
CA SER A 111 -11.17 0.53 6.86
C SER A 111 -10.57 1.29 8.04
N TRP A 112 -9.34 1.71 7.88
CA TRP A 112 -8.66 2.69 8.73
C TRP A 112 -8.50 4.00 7.97
N LYS A 113 -8.62 5.14 8.65
CA LYS A 113 -8.46 6.46 8.03
C LYS A 113 -7.68 7.37 8.96
N CYS A 114 -6.83 8.25 8.39
CA CYS A 114 -5.94 9.12 9.16
C CYS A 114 -6.67 10.14 10.04
N ASP A 115 -7.89 10.54 9.67
CA ASP A 115 -8.71 11.48 10.42
C ASP A 115 -9.40 10.87 11.66
N ARG A 116 -9.45 9.54 11.76
CA ARG A 116 -10.01 8.86 12.92
C ARG A 116 -9.03 7.94 13.66
N GLY A 117 -7.93 7.53 12.99
CA GLY A 117 -6.87 6.70 13.61
C GLY A 117 -7.27 5.28 14.01
N THR A 118 -8.47 4.83 13.65
CA THR A 118 -9.03 3.55 14.08
C THR A 118 -9.67 2.77 12.93
N TRP A 119 -9.71 1.45 13.07
CA TRP A 119 -10.41 0.55 12.17
C TRP A 119 -11.92 0.59 12.41
N GLN A 120 -12.68 0.70 11.33
CA GLN A 120 -14.15 0.62 11.36
C GLN A 120 -14.65 -0.42 10.36
N PRO A 121 -15.79 -1.07 10.63
CA PRO A 121 -16.43 -1.96 9.66
C PRO A 121 -16.74 -1.24 8.33
N LEU A 122 -16.55 -1.96 7.23
CA LEU A 122 -16.87 -1.52 5.87
C LEU A 122 -17.50 -2.68 5.10
N PRO A 123 -18.71 -3.13 5.48
CA PRO A 123 -19.33 -4.34 4.94
C PRO A 123 -19.73 -4.22 3.46
N SER A 124 -19.72 -3.01 2.90
CA SER A 124 -20.06 -2.77 1.49
C SER A 124 -18.95 -3.19 0.50
N VAL A 125 -17.74 -3.52 0.99
CA VAL A 125 -16.67 -4.01 0.12
C VAL A 125 -16.72 -5.53 0.00
N GLU A 126 -16.34 -6.04 -1.17
CA GLU A 126 -16.17 -7.48 -1.39
C GLU A 126 -15.06 -8.05 -0.51
N GLN A 127 -15.09 -9.35 -0.25
CA GLN A 127 -13.96 -10.04 0.39
C GLN A 127 -12.83 -10.30 -0.61
N GLY A 128 -11.60 -10.19 -0.14
CA GLY A 128 -10.42 -10.43 -0.97
C GLY A 128 -9.15 -10.58 -0.15
N ASP A 129 -8.05 -10.83 -0.84
CA ASP A 129 -6.74 -11.08 -0.25
C ASP A 129 -5.78 -9.89 -0.44
N TRP A 130 -6.30 -8.67 -0.40
CA TRP A 130 -5.50 -7.46 -0.59
C TRP A 130 -5.91 -6.32 0.35
N TYR A 131 -5.02 -5.34 0.43
CA TYR A 131 -5.23 -4.05 1.04
C TYR A 131 -5.26 -2.98 -0.05
N HIS A 132 -6.28 -2.11 -0.04
CA HIS A 132 -6.26 -0.85 -0.76
C HIS A 132 -5.63 0.20 0.16
N ILE A 133 -4.61 0.91 -0.32
CA ILE A 133 -3.89 1.92 0.45
C ILE A 133 -3.89 3.23 -0.33
N GLU A 134 -4.29 4.31 0.33
CA GLU A 134 -4.17 5.67 -0.22
C GLU A 134 -3.12 6.45 0.55
N ILE A 135 -2.32 7.21 -0.19
CA ILE A 135 -1.27 8.07 0.36
C ILE A 135 -1.50 9.53 -0.04
N ASP A 136 -0.95 10.45 0.73
CA ASP A 136 -1.08 11.87 0.46
C ASP A 136 -0.37 12.29 -0.85
N PRO A 137 -0.87 13.35 -1.52
CA PRO A 137 -0.32 13.77 -2.82
C PRO A 137 1.16 14.16 -2.77
N HIS A 138 1.65 14.65 -1.64
CA HIS A 138 3.05 15.06 -1.51
C HIS A 138 4.00 13.86 -1.60
N VAL A 139 3.65 12.76 -0.95
CA VAL A 139 4.42 11.51 -1.05
C VAL A 139 4.21 10.83 -2.39
N ALA A 140 2.97 10.85 -2.90
CA ALA A 140 2.63 10.19 -4.16
C ALA A 140 3.37 10.77 -5.38
N ASN A 141 3.63 12.08 -5.38
CA ASN A 141 4.28 12.76 -6.50
C ASN A 141 5.81 12.63 -6.50
N ASP A 142 6.44 12.34 -5.35
CA ASP A 142 7.90 12.38 -5.24
C ASP A 142 8.48 11.06 -4.70
N PRO A 143 9.20 10.29 -5.54
CA PRO A 143 9.80 9.03 -5.12
C PRO A 143 10.95 9.19 -4.11
N ILE A 144 11.61 10.36 -4.09
CA ILE A 144 12.67 10.65 -3.12
C ILE A 144 12.06 10.84 -1.75
N ILE A 145 10.96 11.59 -1.65
CA ILE A 145 10.22 11.77 -0.40
C ILE A 145 9.68 10.44 0.08
N ALA A 146 9.07 9.63 -0.79
CA ALA A 146 8.60 8.30 -0.44
C ALA A 146 9.74 7.45 0.16
N LYS A 147 10.89 7.40 -0.50
CA LYS A 147 12.07 6.66 -0.04
C LYS A 147 12.59 7.15 1.31
N GLN A 148 12.76 8.46 1.48
CA GLN A 148 13.25 9.06 2.72
C GLN A 148 12.34 8.75 3.90
N ARG A 149 11.01 8.84 3.72
CA ARG A 149 10.02 8.53 4.75
C ARG A 149 10.04 7.05 5.14
N TRP A 150 10.17 6.15 4.17
CA TRP A 150 10.33 4.72 4.43
C TRP A 150 11.62 4.42 5.20
N GLN A 151 12.74 5.03 4.81
CA GLN A 151 14.02 4.86 5.50
C GLN A 151 13.98 5.37 6.95
N ALA A 152 13.26 6.45 7.22
CA ALA A 152 13.09 6.98 8.57
C ALA A 152 12.33 6.01 9.49
N VAL A 153 11.39 5.23 8.95
CA VAL A 153 10.53 4.31 9.72
C VAL A 153 11.15 2.90 9.82
N PHE A 154 11.68 2.37 8.73
CA PHE A 154 12.10 0.97 8.62
C PHE A 154 13.61 0.78 8.46
N GLY A 155 14.36 1.87 8.35
CA GLY A 155 15.80 1.83 8.03
C GLY A 155 16.06 1.66 6.53
N ALA A 156 17.33 1.70 6.17
CA ALA A 156 17.77 1.42 4.80
C ALA A 156 17.54 -0.06 4.47
N LEU A 157 17.13 -0.34 3.24
CA LEU A 157 17.15 -1.72 2.75
C LEU A 157 18.58 -2.26 2.79
N PRO A 158 18.78 -3.53 3.16
CA PRO A 158 20.09 -4.13 3.08
C PRO A 158 20.60 -4.03 1.64
N THR A 159 21.79 -3.51 1.47
CA THR A 159 22.48 -3.50 0.18
C THR A 159 22.60 -4.96 -0.28
N PRO A 160 22.26 -5.32 -1.53
CA PRO A 160 22.51 -6.66 -2.02
C PRO A 160 23.99 -6.98 -1.76
N SER A 161 24.25 -8.02 -0.98
CA SER A 161 25.60 -8.51 -0.75
C SER A 161 26.18 -8.91 -2.12
N THR A 162 27.26 -8.27 -2.54
CA THR A 162 27.99 -8.56 -3.77
C THR A 162 28.66 -9.95 -3.76
N THR A 163 28.28 -10.85 -2.87
CA THR A 163 28.96 -12.14 -2.64
C THR A 163 28.22 -13.36 -3.21
N GLU A 164 27.25 -13.18 -4.10
CA GLU A 164 26.81 -14.27 -4.99
C GLU A 164 27.29 -14.00 -6.43
N ALA A 165 28.62 -13.82 -6.58
CA ALA A 165 29.28 -13.98 -7.85
C ALA A 165 29.38 -15.48 -8.16
N ILE A 166 28.46 -15.92 -9.06
CA ILE A 166 28.69 -16.92 -10.10
C ILE A 166 29.68 -18.05 -9.70
N LYS A 167 29.15 -19.20 -9.29
CA LYS A 167 29.85 -20.47 -9.52
C LYS A 167 29.72 -20.78 -11.02
N PRO A 168 30.85 -20.85 -11.77
CA PRO A 168 30.79 -21.36 -13.11
C PRO A 168 30.45 -22.86 -13.07
N VAL A 169 29.57 -23.26 -13.99
CA VAL A 169 29.20 -24.66 -14.27
C VAL A 169 30.38 -25.38 -14.91
#